data_df6e54ce5e2bf744433c087be1398545
#
_entry.id   df6e54ce5e2bf744433c087be1398545
#
_cell.length_a   1.000
_cell.length_b   1.000
_cell.length_c   1.000
_cell.angle_alpha   90.00
_cell.angle_beta   90.00
_cell.angle_gamma   90.00
#
_symmetry.space_group_name_H-M   'P 1'
#
loop_
_entity.id
_entity.type
_entity.pdbx_description
1 polymer ?
#
loop_
_entity_poly.entity_id
_entity_poly.type
_entity_poly.pdbx_seq_one_letter_code
_entity_poly.pdbx_strand_id
1 'polypeptide(L)'
;WGMHYVALNAPGIMPGNPMGYQWFDLYLNGVYISDVGPKEFEIVRSLINENVKKISNSISLISNDLNIEMSDCFVMGFSQGGIMAFELGQSLNKKLAGIAIISSRIISKEYVPNNSFLETPIFISHGAKDNVLPISNFDQSVEILKHHNYKFESHLLQNDEHTMSQETITLFQNFIKKNI
;
A
#
# COMPACT_ATOMS: atom_id res chain seq x y z
N TRP A 1 -9.46 5.63 21.56
CA TRP A 1 -9.86 5.83 20.19
C TRP A 1 -10.97 4.82 19.89
N GLY A 2 -12.17 5.27 19.55
CA GLY A 2 -13.27 4.39 19.16
C GLY A 2 -13.09 3.87 17.71
N MET A 3 -11.97 3.19 17.42
CA MET A 3 -11.63 2.69 16.08
C MET A 3 -11.73 1.16 16.06
N HIS A 4 -12.23 0.64 14.96
CA HIS A 4 -12.17 -0.79 14.63
C HIS A 4 -10.88 -1.08 13.86
N TYR A 5 -10.22 -2.19 14.17
CA TYR A 5 -9.02 -2.65 13.50
C TYR A 5 -9.28 -4.00 12.86
N VAL A 6 -8.98 -4.09 11.57
CA VAL A 6 -9.12 -5.33 10.81
C VAL A 6 -7.83 -5.62 10.08
N ALA A 7 -7.28 -6.82 10.26
CA ALA A 7 -6.13 -7.31 9.51
C ALA A 7 -6.57 -8.37 8.51
N LEU A 8 -6.32 -8.12 7.23
CA LEU A 8 -6.61 -9.07 6.16
C LEU A 8 -5.40 -9.96 5.91
N ASN A 9 -5.61 -11.27 5.84
CA ASN A 9 -4.59 -12.20 5.41
C ASN A 9 -4.47 -12.22 3.88
N ALA A 10 -3.24 -12.19 3.38
CA ALA A 10 -2.99 -12.44 1.97
C ALA A 10 -3.35 -13.89 1.60
N PRO A 11 -3.88 -14.15 0.39
CA PRO A 11 -4.45 -15.46 0.05
C PRO A 11 -3.41 -16.51 -0.32
N GLY A 12 -2.20 -16.12 -0.74
CA GLY A 12 -1.15 -17.02 -1.19
C GLY A 12 -0.20 -17.42 -0.06
N ILE A 13 0.32 -18.63 -0.10
CA ILE A 13 1.41 -19.07 0.78
C ILE A 13 2.74 -18.62 0.16
N MET A 14 3.63 -18.05 0.96
CA MET A 14 4.95 -17.64 0.50
C MET A 14 5.82 -18.85 0.16
N PRO A 15 6.41 -18.94 -1.05
CA PRO A 15 7.33 -20.01 -1.39
C PRO A 15 8.50 -20.10 -0.39
N GLY A 16 8.76 -21.32 0.11
CA GLY A 16 9.83 -21.56 1.09
C GLY A 16 9.52 -21.13 2.53
N ASN A 17 8.36 -20.51 2.80
CA ASN A 17 7.92 -20.17 4.15
C ASN A 17 6.43 -20.51 4.32
N PRO A 18 6.07 -21.71 4.79
CA PRO A 18 4.67 -22.15 4.92
C PRO A 18 3.86 -21.36 5.97
N MET A 19 4.52 -20.59 6.82
CA MET A 19 3.88 -19.67 7.78
C MET A 19 3.74 -18.24 7.24
N GLY A 20 4.32 -17.94 6.08
CA GLY A 20 4.25 -16.64 5.42
C GLY A 20 3.15 -16.58 4.38
N TYR A 21 2.52 -15.41 4.26
CA TYR A 21 1.50 -15.16 3.26
C TYR A 21 1.95 -14.07 2.29
N GLN A 22 1.44 -14.12 1.06
CA GLN A 22 1.72 -13.12 0.03
C GLN A 22 0.48 -12.81 -0.79
N TRP A 23 0.39 -11.57 -1.28
CA TRP A 23 -0.68 -11.12 -2.17
C TRP A 23 -0.46 -11.57 -3.62
N PHE A 24 0.80 -11.65 -4.03
CA PHE A 24 1.23 -12.09 -5.37
C PHE A 24 2.70 -12.53 -5.28
N ASP A 25 3.15 -13.30 -6.26
CA ASP A 25 4.54 -13.72 -6.31
C ASP A 25 5.47 -12.52 -6.61
N LEU A 26 6.47 -12.31 -5.74
CA LEU A 26 7.51 -11.30 -5.94
C LEU A 26 8.56 -11.73 -6.96
N TYR A 27 8.60 -13.00 -7.28
CA TYR A 27 9.51 -13.58 -8.26
C TYR A 27 8.73 -14.38 -9.29
N LEU A 28 8.82 -13.99 -10.56
CA LEU A 28 8.24 -14.75 -11.66
C LEU A 28 9.38 -15.49 -12.38
N ASN A 29 9.35 -16.82 -12.42
CA ASN A 29 10.42 -17.65 -12.97
C ASN A 29 11.81 -17.32 -12.39
N GLY A 30 11.88 -16.97 -11.11
CA GLY A 30 13.12 -16.61 -10.43
C GLY A 30 13.59 -15.16 -10.66
N VAL A 31 12.88 -14.37 -11.44
CA VAL A 31 13.17 -12.94 -11.69
C VAL A 31 12.28 -12.07 -10.82
N TYR A 32 12.88 -11.10 -10.12
CA TYR A 32 12.12 -10.17 -9.27
C TYR A 32 11.22 -9.26 -10.12
N ILE A 33 10.01 -8.96 -9.64
CA ILE A 33 8.96 -8.27 -10.41
C ILE A 33 9.34 -6.91 -10.99
N SER A 34 10.37 -6.23 -10.46
CA SER A 34 10.87 -4.98 -11.07
C SER A 34 11.74 -5.21 -12.30
N ASP A 35 12.23 -6.43 -12.49
CA ASP A 35 13.21 -6.77 -13.50
C ASP A 35 12.61 -7.68 -14.58
N VAL A 36 11.34 -8.04 -14.44
CA VAL A 36 10.62 -8.82 -15.47
C VAL A 36 10.27 -7.97 -16.68
N GLY A 37 10.11 -8.63 -17.81
CA GLY A 37 9.66 -7.98 -19.03
C GLY A 37 8.18 -7.54 -18.98
N PRO A 38 7.73 -6.71 -19.95
CA PRO A 38 6.36 -6.20 -19.97
C PRO A 38 5.27 -7.29 -19.95
N LYS A 39 5.49 -8.40 -20.67
CA LYS A 39 4.53 -9.52 -20.71
C LYS A 39 4.39 -10.23 -19.35
N GLU A 40 5.51 -10.46 -18.70
CA GLU A 40 5.56 -11.05 -17.37
C GLU A 40 4.95 -10.11 -16.32
N PHE A 41 5.19 -8.82 -16.46
CA PHE A 41 4.60 -7.81 -15.58
C PHE A 41 3.07 -7.79 -15.68
N GLU A 42 2.48 -8.02 -16.85
CA GLU A 42 1.02 -8.12 -17.02
C GLU A 42 0.42 -9.29 -16.23
N ILE A 43 1.16 -10.40 -16.05
CA ILE A 43 0.72 -11.53 -15.20
C ILE A 43 0.64 -11.05 -13.74
N VAL A 44 1.69 -10.39 -13.25
CA VAL A 44 1.71 -9.83 -11.88
C VAL A 44 0.59 -8.80 -11.71
N ARG A 45 0.40 -7.93 -12.69
CA ARG A 45 -0.67 -6.92 -12.70
C ARG A 45 -2.06 -7.56 -12.59
N SER A 46 -2.30 -8.65 -13.31
CA SER A 46 -3.56 -9.39 -13.25
C SER A 46 -3.83 -9.95 -11.86
N LEU A 47 -2.82 -10.54 -11.20
CA LEU A 47 -2.92 -11.06 -9.84
C LEU A 47 -3.18 -9.95 -8.81
N ILE A 48 -2.51 -8.81 -8.96
CA ILE A 48 -2.74 -7.63 -8.13
C ILE A 48 -4.19 -7.17 -8.28
N ASN A 49 -4.68 -7.01 -9.51
CA ASN A 49 -6.04 -6.57 -9.78
C ASN A 49 -7.09 -7.53 -9.21
N GLU A 50 -6.86 -8.84 -9.27
CA GLU A 50 -7.73 -9.85 -8.67
C GLU A 50 -7.80 -9.69 -7.15
N ASN A 51 -6.64 -9.53 -6.50
CA ASN A 51 -6.58 -9.39 -5.04
C ASN A 51 -7.12 -8.03 -4.57
N VAL A 52 -6.90 -6.96 -5.33
CA VAL A 52 -7.52 -5.65 -5.07
C VAL A 52 -9.06 -5.76 -5.06
N LYS A 53 -9.65 -6.49 -6.00
CA LYS A 53 -11.11 -6.74 -5.99
C LYS A 53 -11.57 -7.49 -4.74
N LYS A 54 -10.81 -8.52 -4.30
CA LYS A 54 -11.11 -9.26 -3.07
C LYS A 54 -11.04 -8.36 -1.84
N ILE A 55 -9.99 -7.54 -1.73
CA ILE A 55 -9.81 -6.57 -0.64
C ILE A 55 -10.96 -5.54 -0.64
N SER A 56 -11.28 -4.96 -1.80
CA SER A 56 -12.37 -3.99 -1.95
C SER A 56 -13.71 -4.56 -1.48
N ASN A 57 -14.02 -5.80 -1.89
CA ASN A 57 -15.23 -6.49 -1.45
C ASN A 57 -15.23 -6.72 0.07
N SER A 58 -14.11 -7.16 0.64
CA SER A 58 -13.98 -7.39 2.09
C SER A 58 -14.18 -6.09 2.88
N ILE A 59 -13.56 -4.99 2.45
CA ILE A 59 -13.73 -3.69 3.09
C ILE A 59 -15.18 -3.24 3.01
N SER A 60 -15.84 -3.39 1.84
CA SER A 60 -17.23 -3.02 1.66
C SER A 60 -18.17 -3.81 2.58
N LEU A 61 -17.95 -5.11 2.73
CA LEU A 61 -18.72 -5.94 3.66
C LEU A 61 -18.51 -5.51 5.11
N ILE A 62 -17.25 -5.32 5.53
CA ILE A 62 -16.90 -4.92 6.89
C ILE A 62 -17.47 -3.53 7.22
N SER A 63 -17.33 -2.57 6.30
CA SER A 63 -17.85 -1.22 6.51
C SER A 63 -19.38 -1.20 6.64
N ASN A 64 -20.08 -2.03 5.84
CA ASN A 64 -21.52 -2.18 5.97
C ASN A 64 -21.93 -2.82 7.31
N ASP A 65 -21.25 -3.90 7.73
CA ASP A 65 -21.54 -4.59 8.98
C ASP A 65 -21.30 -3.68 10.21
N LEU A 66 -20.30 -2.83 10.13
CA LEU A 66 -19.95 -1.86 11.18
C LEU A 66 -20.70 -0.53 11.05
N ASN A 67 -21.48 -0.34 9.99
CA ASN A 67 -22.15 0.93 9.66
C ASN A 67 -21.17 2.12 9.61
N ILE A 68 -20.03 1.93 8.90
CA ILE A 68 -18.96 2.90 8.73
C ILE A 68 -18.88 3.29 7.25
N GLU A 69 -18.77 4.58 6.95
CA GLU A 69 -18.58 5.05 5.59
C GLU A 69 -17.14 4.78 5.11
N MET A 70 -16.97 4.56 3.80
CA MET A 70 -15.62 4.36 3.21
C MET A 70 -14.72 5.59 3.43
N SER A 71 -15.29 6.78 3.49
CA SER A 71 -14.59 8.03 3.79
C SER A 71 -14.01 8.10 5.20
N ASP A 72 -14.44 7.22 6.11
CA ASP A 72 -13.94 7.11 7.47
C ASP A 72 -12.95 5.94 7.64
N CYS A 73 -12.65 5.23 6.55
CA CYS A 73 -11.74 4.08 6.55
C CYS A 73 -10.30 4.50 6.20
N PHE A 74 -9.34 4.09 7.03
CA PHE A 74 -7.92 4.12 6.71
C PHE A 74 -7.46 2.74 6.24
N VAL A 75 -6.65 2.70 5.20
CA VAL A 75 -6.01 1.48 4.72
C VAL A 75 -4.50 1.60 4.86
N MET A 76 -3.90 0.67 5.54
CA MET A 76 -2.45 0.64 5.76
C MET A 76 -1.85 -0.64 5.20
N GLY A 77 -0.70 -0.53 4.56
CA GLY A 77 0.09 -1.68 4.12
C GLY A 77 1.58 -1.51 4.38
N PHE A 78 2.20 -2.59 4.83
CA PHE A 78 3.64 -2.72 4.99
C PHE A 78 4.22 -3.56 3.86
N SER A 79 5.36 -3.19 3.32
CA SER A 79 6.06 -3.92 2.26
C SER A 79 5.12 -4.23 1.08
N GLN A 80 4.91 -5.48 0.71
CA GLN A 80 3.95 -5.88 -0.33
C GLN A 80 2.53 -5.38 -0.06
N GLY A 81 2.11 -5.30 1.20
CA GLY A 81 0.83 -4.72 1.60
C GLY A 81 0.69 -3.24 1.24
N GLY A 82 1.80 -2.47 1.24
CA GLY A 82 1.80 -1.07 0.81
C GLY A 82 1.53 -0.91 -0.69
N ILE A 83 2.04 -1.83 -1.51
CA ILE A 83 1.67 -1.91 -2.94
C ILE A 83 0.16 -2.12 -3.04
N MET A 84 -0.39 -3.10 -2.33
CA MET A 84 -1.82 -3.39 -2.36
C MET A 84 -2.68 -2.23 -1.86
N ALA A 85 -2.23 -1.50 -0.84
CA ALA A 85 -2.95 -0.33 -0.32
C ALA A 85 -3.05 0.79 -1.37
N PHE A 86 -1.96 1.08 -2.10
CA PHE A 86 -1.96 2.05 -3.19
C PHE A 86 -2.85 1.61 -4.35
N GLU A 87 -2.70 0.37 -4.80
CA GLU A 87 -3.49 -0.20 -5.90
C GLU A 87 -4.99 -0.23 -5.58
N LEU A 88 -5.34 -0.51 -4.33
CA LEU A 88 -6.72 -0.42 -3.86
C LEU A 88 -7.26 1.01 -4.00
N GLY A 89 -6.52 2.02 -3.53
CA GLY A 89 -6.90 3.42 -3.68
C GLY A 89 -7.15 3.82 -5.12
N GLN A 90 -6.29 3.37 -6.04
CA GLN A 90 -6.45 3.59 -7.48
C GLN A 90 -7.72 2.94 -8.06
N SER A 91 -8.14 1.80 -7.51
CA SER A 91 -9.30 1.05 -8.01
C SER A 91 -10.64 1.54 -7.47
N LEU A 92 -10.63 2.24 -6.34
CA LEU A 92 -11.84 2.72 -5.69
C LEU A 92 -12.37 3.99 -6.35
N ASN A 93 -13.68 4.03 -6.59
CA ASN A 93 -14.39 5.25 -7.03
C ASN A 93 -14.91 6.08 -5.84
N LYS A 94 -14.36 5.85 -4.66
CA LYS A 94 -14.72 6.52 -3.41
C LYS A 94 -13.45 6.97 -2.68
N LYS A 95 -13.54 8.15 -2.06
CA LYS A 95 -12.50 8.65 -1.18
C LYS A 95 -12.40 7.77 0.08
N LEU A 96 -11.18 7.57 0.56
CA LEU A 96 -10.88 7.01 1.88
C LEU A 96 -10.48 8.15 2.86
N ALA A 97 -10.52 7.89 4.17
CA ALA A 97 -9.95 8.78 5.18
C ALA A 97 -8.43 8.94 4.99
N GLY A 98 -7.76 7.87 4.58
CA GLY A 98 -6.37 7.91 4.19
C GLY A 98 -5.80 6.55 3.82
N ILE A 99 -4.63 6.58 3.17
CA ILE A 99 -3.83 5.39 2.83
C ILE A 99 -2.44 5.54 3.41
N ALA A 100 -1.88 4.46 3.96
CA ALA A 100 -0.49 4.41 4.41
C ALA A 100 0.31 3.34 3.66
N ILE A 101 1.45 3.76 3.11
CA ILE A 101 2.41 2.97 2.35
C ILE A 101 3.69 2.95 3.17
N ILE A 102 3.98 1.83 3.85
CA ILE A 102 5.09 1.73 4.81
C ILE A 102 6.13 0.75 4.29
N SER A 103 7.41 1.19 4.20
CA SER A 103 8.54 0.39 3.67
C SER A 103 8.15 -0.36 2.39
N SER A 104 7.61 0.40 1.42
CA SER A 104 7.00 -0.14 0.22
C SER A 104 7.27 0.77 -0.98
N ARG A 105 6.61 0.50 -2.10
CA ARG A 105 6.77 1.29 -3.33
C ARG A 105 5.50 1.33 -4.17
N ILE A 106 5.42 2.29 -5.07
CA ILE A 106 4.46 2.34 -6.17
C ILE A 106 5.10 1.65 -7.37
N ILE A 107 4.45 0.61 -7.92
CA ILE A 107 5.05 -0.27 -8.93
C ILE A 107 4.81 0.17 -10.38
N SER A 108 3.89 1.07 -10.65
CA SER A 108 3.65 1.60 -12.00
C SER A 108 3.81 3.10 -12.03
N LYS A 109 4.42 3.59 -13.11
CA LYS A 109 4.57 5.03 -13.39
C LYS A 109 3.45 5.59 -14.26
N GLU A 110 2.65 4.71 -14.87
CA GLU A 110 1.66 5.07 -15.89
C GLU A 110 0.22 5.11 -15.33
N TYR A 111 0.09 5.46 -14.05
CA TYR A 111 -1.24 5.64 -13.46
C TYR A 111 -1.88 6.93 -13.92
N VAL A 112 -3.10 6.83 -14.40
CA VAL A 112 -4.01 7.98 -14.49
C VAL A 112 -4.84 7.97 -13.21
N PRO A 113 -4.58 8.87 -12.24
CA PRO A 113 -5.30 8.86 -10.99
C PRO A 113 -6.77 9.21 -11.19
N ASN A 114 -7.65 8.50 -10.51
CA ASN A 114 -9.06 8.92 -10.44
C ASN A 114 -9.23 10.07 -9.43
N ASN A 115 -10.26 10.90 -9.63
CA ASN A 115 -10.50 12.08 -8.79
C ASN A 115 -10.72 11.75 -7.31
N SER A 116 -11.39 10.64 -7.01
CA SER A 116 -11.63 10.21 -5.63
C SER A 116 -10.32 9.86 -4.92
N PHE A 117 -9.37 9.29 -5.63
CA PHE A 117 -8.07 8.95 -5.06
C PHE A 117 -7.17 10.18 -4.89
N LEU A 118 -7.25 11.18 -5.77
CA LEU A 118 -6.54 12.45 -5.59
C LEU A 118 -6.97 13.19 -4.31
N GLU A 119 -8.22 12.99 -3.88
CA GLU A 119 -8.76 13.56 -2.65
C GLU A 119 -8.41 12.77 -1.39
N THR A 120 -7.95 11.51 -1.53
CA THR A 120 -7.55 10.64 -0.41
C THR A 120 -6.13 11.01 0.07
N PRO A 121 -5.94 11.40 1.34
CA PRO A 121 -4.61 11.67 1.87
C PRO A 121 -3.73 10.40 1.87
N ILE A 122 -2.46 10.53 1.52
CA ILE A 122 -1.50 9.43 1.51
C ILE A 122 -0.38 9.70 2.51
N PHE A 123 -0.11 8.73 3.37
CA PHE A 123 1.08 8.66 4.21
C PHE A 123 2.07 7.69 3.55
N ILE A 124 3.30 8.11 3.32
CA ILE A 124 4.37 7.22 2.86
C ILE A 124 5.58 7.33 3.76
N SER A 125 6.10 6.19 4.24
CA SER A 125 7.30 6.15 5.06
C SER A 125 8.26 5.03 4.65
N HIS A 126 9.56 5.25 4.89
CA HIS A 126 10.60 4.29 4.52
C HIS A 126 11.81 4.42 5.44
N GLY A 127 12.49 3.30 5.72
CA GLY A 127 13.74 3.28 6.45
C GLY A 127 14.92 3.62 5.53
N ALA A 128 15.77 4.57 5.92
CA ALA A 128 16.97 4.91 5.15
C ALA A 128 18.00 3.77 5.10
N LYS A 129 17.92 2.82 6.03
CA LYS A 129 18.77 1.63 6.11
C LYS A 129 18.06 0.35 5.63
N ASP A 130 16.95 0.50 4.91
CA ASP A 130 16.20 -0.63 4.36
C ASP A 130 17.06 -1.41 3.35
N ASN A 131 17.42 -2.64 3.71
CA ASN A 131 18.24 -3.55 2.93
C ASN A 131 17.43 -4.56 2.12
N VAL A 132 16.11 -4.57 2.27
CA VAL A 132 15.16 -5.40 1.51
C VAL A 132 14.62 -4.63 0.31
N LEU A 133 14.21 -3.39 0.56
CA LEU A 133 13.68 -2.50 -0.47
C LEU A 133 14.51 -1.20 -0.48
N PRO A 134 15.41 -1.01 -1.47
CA PRO A 134 16.29 0.15 -1.52
C PRO A 134 15.54 1.49 -1.48
N ILE A 135 16.15 2.51 -0.86
CA ILE A 135 15.62 3.87 -0.72
C ILE A 135 15.17 4.49 -2.06
N SER A 136 15.79 4.09 -3.17
CA SER A 136 15.39 4.55 -4.50
C SER A 136 13.93 4.21 -4.86
N ASN A 137 13.34 3.18 -4.25
CA ASN A 137 11.92 2.86 -4.42
C ASN A 137 11.02 3.89 -3.71
N PHE A 138 11.45 4.38 -2.55
CA PHE A 138 10.78 5.47 -1.85
C PHE A 138 10.85 6.77 -2.66
N ASP A 139 12.05 7.15 -3.12
CA ASP A 139 12.25 8.37 -3.91
C ASP A 139 11.39 8.36 -5.18
N GLN A 140 11.38 7.25 -5.93
CA GLN A 140 10.55 7.09 -7.12
C GLN A 140 9.05 7.18 -6.78
N SER A 141 8.62 6.59 -5.67
CA SER A 141 7.21 6.66 -5.25
C SER A 141 6.80 8.08 -4.90
N VAL A 142 7.66 8.82 -4.19
CA VAL A 142 7.43 10.24 -3.86
C VAL A 142 7.38 11.10 -5.13
N GLU A 143 8.23 10.84 -6.12
CA GLU A 143 8.18 11.52 -7.42
C GLU A 143 6.88 11.25 -8.17
N ILE A 144 6.39 10.02 -8.18
CA ILE A 144 5.09 9.65 -8.78
C ILE A 144 3.96 10.42 -8.09
N LEU A 145 3.94 10.45 -6.76
CA LEU A 145 2.91 11.16 -5.99
C LEU A 145 2.91 12.66 -6.29
N LYS A 146 4.09 13.28 -6.38
CA LYS A 146 4.25 14.70 -6.76
C LYS A 146 3.80 14.96 -8.19
N HIS A 147 4.24 14.13 -9.14
CA HIS A 147 3.93 14.29 -10.57
C HIS A 147 2.43 14.30 -10.84
N HIS A 148 1.69 13.45 -10.14
CA HIS A 148 0.24 13.31 -10.29
C HIS A 148 -0.58 14.17 -9.31
N ASN A 149 0.06 15.04 -8.53
CA ASN A 149 -0.59 15.96 -7.58
C ASN A 149 -1.43 15.26 -6.50
N TYR A 150 -1.00 14.08 -6.02
CA TYR A 150 -1.63 13.46 -4.86
C TYR A 150 -1.44 14.30 -3.60
N LYS A 151 -2.41 14.24 -2.69
CA LYS A 151 -2.26 14.78 -1.33
C LYS A 151 -1.46 13.79 -0.50
N PHE A 152 -0.23 14.11 -0.13
CA PHE A 152 0.59 13.18 0.66
C PHE A 152 1.51 13.86 1.63
N GLU A 153 1.97 13.10 2.63
CA GLU A 153 3.13 13.40 3.46
C GLU A 153 4.11 12.23 3.42
N SER A 154 5.40 12.54 3.38
CA SER A 154 6.47 11.55 3.23
C SER A 154 7.48 11.65 4.38
N HIS A 155 7.90 10.49 4.91
CA HIS A 155 8.81 10.37 6.04
C HIS A 155 9.92 9.37 5.73
N LEU A 156 11.17 9.87 5.68
CA LEU A 156 12.37 9.03 5.59
C LEU A 156 13.00 8.91 6.98
N LEU A 157 12.97 7.72 7.56
CA LEU A 157 13.46 7.43 8.91
C LEU A 157 14.92 6.99 8.84
N GLN A 158 15.83 7.85 9.32
CA GLN A 158 17.27 7.69 9.14
C GLN A 158 17.88 6.45 9.77
N ASN A 159 17.25 5.90 10.80
CA ASN A 159 17.75 4.74 11.55
C ASN A 159 17.02 3.45 11.29
N ASP A 160 15.91 3.49 10.53
CA ASP A 160 15.08 2.33 10.28
C ASP A 160 15.60 1.49 9.11
N GLU A 161 15.48 0.20 9.29
CA GLU A 161 15.64 -0.84 8.27
C GLU A 161 14.27 -1.15 7.63
N HIS A 162 14.08 -2.37 7.10
CA HIS A 162 12.79 -2.85 6.58
C HIS A 162 11.83 -3.19 7.73
N THR A 163 11.28 -2.17 8.36
CA THR A 163 10.47 -2.31 9.59
C THR A 163 9.41 -1.23 9.70
N MET A 164 8.47 -1.46 10.61
CA MET A 164 7.54 -0.45 11.11
C MET A 164 7.93 -0.13 12.56
N SER A 165 8.81 0.85 12.74
CA SER A 165 9.31 1.26 14.05
C SER A 165 8.26 2.01 14.88
N GLN A 166 8.55 2.24 16.16
CA GLN A 166 7.72 3.07 17.02
C GLN A 166 7.59 4.50 16.50
N GLU A 167 8.63 5.02 15.84
CA GLU A 167 8.59 6.34 15.21
C GLU A 167 7.61 6.34 14.03
N THR A 168 7.67 5.35 13.14
CA THR A 168 6.68 5.16 12.06
C THR A 168 5.25 5.11 12.60
N ILE A 169 5.02 4.34 13.66
CA ILE A 169 3.69 4.22 14.29
C ILE A 169 3.22 5.57 14.81
N THR A 170 4.09 6.33 15.47
CA THR A 170 3.77 7.66 16.02
C THR A 170 3.41 8.65 14.91
N LEU A 171 4.19 8.68 13.82
CA LEU A 171 3.93 9.53 12.66
C LEU A 171 2.60 9.17 12.00
N PHE A 172 2.33 7.88 11.82
CA PHE A 172 1.07 7.40 11.26
C PHE A 172 -0.14 7.73 12.17
N GLN A 173 0.00 7.61 13.49
CA GLN A 173 -1.04 8.04 14.43
C GLN A 173 -1.34 9.55 14.31
N ASN A 174 -0.32 10.38 14.11
CA ASN A 174 -0.50 11.81 13.88
C ASN A 174 -1.21 12.08 12.55
N PHE A 175 -0.85 11.33 11.50
CA PHE A 175 -1.54 11.39 10.21
C PHE A 175 -3.02 11.04 10.34
N ILE A 176 -3.37 9.97 11.08
CA ILE A 176 -4.77 9.61 11.35
C ILE A 176 -5.49 10.77 12.05
N LYS A 177 -4.92 11.32 13.14
CA LYS A 177 -5.53 12.43 13.90
C LYS A 177 -5.82 13.67 13.06
N LYS A 178 -5.00 13.94 12.07
CA LYS A 178 -5.12 15.08 11.17
C LYS A 178 -6.22 14.90 10.10
N ASN A 179 -6.60 13.65 9.82
CA ASN A 179 -7.49 13.29 8.72
C ASN A 179 -8.81 12.64 9.18
N ILE A 180 -9.10 12.69 10.48
CA ILE A 180 -10.40 12.33 11.08
C ILE A 180 -11.33 13.54 11.07
#